data_85b83ae4ec6a5469640a3bec6a315853
#
_entry.id   85b83ae4ec6a5469640a3bec6a315853
#
_cell.length_a   1.000
_cell.length_b   1.000
_cell.length_c   1.000
_cell.angle_alpha   90.00
_cell.angle_beta   90.00
_cell.angle_gamma   90.00
#
_symmetry.space_group_name_H-M   'P 1'
#
loop_
_entity.id
_entity.type
_entity.pdbx_description
1 polymer ?
#
loop_
_entity_poly.entity_id
_entity_poly.type
_entity_poly.pdbx_seq_one_letter_code
_entity_poly.pdbx_strand_id
1 'polypeptide(L)'
;MNGEVSANVTGGPWSPLRIAMYRSLWIAALVSNVGTFMHIVAAGWAMTSLTDSPTLVGLVQTSWAVPGFVLALHAGAFADMVERRRLIAITQVLALVIAVGLGVLEMTGNLGVTTLLVGTFLESVALTIAAPAFMALTPQLVGTQFLSQAFGLDSVSRNIAQSVGPALAGAVIAFTNPGAVFVLNAVSFVGILIVVRKLPKFTTQVESASKINHVIKDGIKHVVRTAQLRNIAMRLALVLGATASLNS
;
A
#
# COMPACT_ATOMS: atom_id res chain seq x y z
N MET A 1 3.48 -41.76 24.36
CA MET A 1 2.10 -41.27 24.11
C MET A 1 1.94 -40.00 24.90
N ASN A 2 2.32 -38.90 24.34
CA ASN A 2 2.06 -37.55 24.86
C ASN A 2 1.27 -36.80 23.80
N GLY A 3 -0.06 -36.89 23.92
CA GLY A 3 -0.97 -36.09 23.12
C GLY A 3 -0.90 -34.63 23.58
N GLU A 4 -0.13 -33.81 22.88
CA GLU A 4 -0.28 -32.36 22.97
C GLU A 4 -1.64 -32.01 22.37
N VAL A 5 -2.57 -31.73 23.28
CA VAL A 5 -3.85 -31.11 22.95
C VAL A 5 -3.54 -29.72 22.42
N SER A 6 -3.46 -29.59 21.09
CA SER A 6 -3.55 -28.29 20.43
C SER A 6 -4.82 -27.62 20.89
N ALA A 7 -4.69 -26.67 21.81
CA ALA A 7 -5.80 -25.81 22.21
C ALA A 7 -6.28 -25.09 20.94
N ASN A 8 -7.34 -25.62 20.33
CA ASN A 8 -8.08 -24.99 19.26
C ASN A 8 -8.64 -23.67 19.83
N VAL A 9 -7.91 -22.58 19.64
CA VAL A 9 -8.42 -21.22 19.88
C VAL A 9 -9.46 -20.98 18.79
N THR A 10 -10.69 -21.39 19.05
CA THR A 10 -11.85 -21.21 18.18
C THR A 10 -12.28 -19.74 18.18
N GLY A 11 -11.44 -18.89 17.59
CA GLY A 11 -11.80 -17.52 17.24
C GLY A 11 -12.39 -17.50 15.83
N GLY A 12 -13.61 -17.00 15.66
CA GLY A 12 -14.19 -16.79 14.33
C GLY A 12 -13.35 -15.82 13.49
N PRO A 13 -13.63 -15.67 12.17
CA PRO A 13 -12.85 -14.81 11.24
C PRO A 13 -12.68 -13.37 11.72
N TRP A 14 -13.60 -12.86 12.52
CA TRP A 14 -13.64 -11.49 13.04
C TRP A 14 -12.96 -11.31 14.41
N SER A 15 -12.39 -12.38 14.98
CA SER A 15 -11.76 -12.34 16.32
C SER A 15 -10.69 -11.28 16.50
N PRO A 16 -9.82 -10.97 15.52
CA PRO A 16 -8.82 -9.90 15.64
C PRO A 16 -9.44 -8.52 15.91
N LEU A 17 -10.65 -8.25 15.41
CA LEU A 17 -11.34 -6.97 15.62
C LEU A 17 -11.82 -6.74 17.06
N ARG A 18 -11.81 -7.76 17.91
CA ARG A 18 -12.08 -7.62 19.36
C ARG A 18 -10.91 -6.92 20.07
N ILE A 19 -9.72 -6.95 19.49
CA ILE A 19 -8.54 -6.24 19.99
C ILE A 19 -8.66 -4.77 19.56
N ALA A 20 -8.96 -3.88 20.50
CA ALA A 20 -9.28 -2.48 20.23
C ALA A 20 -8.22 -1.76 19.38
N MET A 21 -6.94 -2.05 19.64
CA MET A 21 -5.82 -1.41 18.92
C MET A 21 -5.73 -1.89 17.48
N TYR A 22 -5.86 -3.20 17.23
CA TYR A 22 -5.91 -3.75 15.88
C TYR A 22 -7.14 -3.25 15.12
N ARG A 23 -8.32 -3.24 15.76
CA ARG A 23 -9.55 -2.72 15.17
C ARG A 23 -9.41 -1.27 14.71
N SER A 24 -8.83 -0.41 15.55
CA SER A 24 -8.61 0.99 15.20
C SER A 24 -7.67 1.14 14.00
N LEU A 25 -6.59 0.36 13.96
CA LEU A 25 -5.65 0.35 12.84
C LEU A 25 -6.31 -0.19 11.57
N TRP A 26 -7.07 -1.28 11.67
CA TRP A 26 -7.77 -1.89 10.55
C TRP A 26 -8.82 -0.95 9.93
N ILE A 27 -9.62 -0.25 10.76
CA ILE A 27 -10.61 0.73 10.27
C ILE A 27 -9.89 1.90 9.59
N ALA A 28 -8.83 2.44 10.20
CA ALA A 28 -8.06 3.51 9.59
C ALA A 28 -7.41 3.07 8.26
N ALA A 29 -6.90 1.85 8.19
CA ALA A 29 -6.35 1.28 6.97
C ALA A 29 -7.42 1.04 5.90
N LEU A 30 -8.63 0.58 6.27
CA LEU A 30 -9.75 0.43 5.34
C LEU A 30 -10.13 1.77 4.70
N VAL A 31 -10.30 2.82 5.52
CA VAL A 31 -10.63 4.17 5.03
C VAL A 31 -9.52 4.71 4.13
N SER A 32 -8.26 4.49 4.51
CA SER A 32 -7.11 4.91 3.70
C SER A 32 -7.00 4.13 2.39
N ASN A 33 -7.27 2.82 2.41
CA ASN A 33 -7.30 2.02 1.19
C ASN A 33 -8.40 2.53 0.23
N VAL A 34 -9.59 2.83 0.75
CA VAL A 34 -10.67 3.43 -0.06
C VAL A 34 -10.21 4.75 -0.67
N GLY A 35 -9.63 5.67 0.14
CA GLY A 35 -9.08 6.93 -0.34
C GLY A 35 -8.02 6.74 -1.43
N THR A 36 -7.15 5.77 -1.28
CA THR A 36 -6.11 5.43 -2.26
C THR A 36 -6.71 4.95 -3.59
N PHE A 37 -7.71 4.07 -3.57
CA PHE A 37 -8.38 3.64 -4.81
C PHE A 37 -9.21 4.77 -5.43
N MET A 38 -9.77 5.67 -4.63
CA MET A 38 -10.39 6.91 -5.13
C MET A 38 -9.36 7.79 -5.83
N HIS A 39 -8.16 7.97 -5.25
CA HIS A 39 -7.06 8.76 -5.81
C HIS A 39 -6.65 8.25 -7.19
N ILE A 40 -6.48 6.94 -7.37
CA ILE A 40 -6.08 6.34 -8.66
C ILE A 40 -7.09 6.71 -9.76
N VAL A 41 -8.39 6.64 -9.46
CA VAL A 41 -9.45 7.02 -10.41
C VAL A 41 -9.42 8.52 -10.70
N ALA A 42 -9.29 9.34 -9.65
CA ALA A 42 -9.22 10.80 -9.81
C ALA A 42 -7.99 11.24 -10.61
N ALA A 43 -6.85 10.59 -10.43
CA ALA A 43 -5.64 10.85 -11.20
C ALA A 43 -5.82 10.51 -12.68
N GLY A 44 -6.45 9.37 -12.98
CA GLY A 44 -6.81 9.01 -14.37
C GLY A 44 -7.76 10.04 -14.98
N TRP A 45 -8.79 10.44 -14.24
CA TRP A 45 -9.76 11.45 -14.69
C TRP A 45 -9.12 12.82 -14.89
N ALA A 46 -8.34 13.31 -13.93
CA ALA A 46 -7.60 14.57 -14.06
C ALA A 46 -6.68 14.57 -15.28
N MET A 47 -6.02 13.45 -15.58
CA MET A 47 -5.18 13.34 -16.78
C MET A 47 -5.98 13.53 -18.07
N THR A 48 -7.21 13.03 -18.17
CA THR A 48 -8.04 13.22 -19.37
C THR A 48 -8.44 14.67 -19.60
N SER A 49 -8.49 15.50 -18.56
CA SER A 49 -8.72 16.95 -18.69
C SER A 49 -7.45 17.73 -19.02
N LEU A 50 -6.26 17.16 -18.81
CA LEU A 50 -4.97 17.80 -19.09
C LEU A 50 -4.42 17.47 -20.48
N THR A 51 -4.86 16.37 -21.09
CA THR A 51 -4.31 15.90 -22.37
C THR A 51 -5.26 14.95 -23.09
N ASP A 52 -5.24 15.01 -24.44
CA ASP A 52 -5.96 14.06 -25.31
C ASP A 52 -5.14 12.79 -25.61
N SER A 53 -3.94 12.65 -25.03
CA SER A 53 -3.05 11.51 -25.29
C SER A 53 -3.46 10.28 -24.46
N PRO A 54 -3.95 9.18 -25.07
CA PRO A 54 -4.27 7.94 -24.35
C PRO A 54 -3.04 7.34 -23.65
N THR A 55 -1.85 7.54 -24.22
CA THR A 55 -0.58 7.08 -23.63
C THR A 55 -0.31 7.74 -22.28
N LEU A 56 -0.54 9.06 -22.17
CA LEU A 56 -0.32 9.78 -20.90
C LEU A 56 -1.35 9.37 -19.84
N VAL A 57 -2.60 9.10 -20.24
CA VAL A 57 -3.62 8.54 -19.34
C VAL A 57 -3.18 7.16 -18.82
N GLY A 58 -2.67 6.29 -19.69
CA GLY A 58 -2.12 4.98 -19.29
C GLY A 58 -0.88 5.08 -18.39
N LEU A 59 -0.06 6.14 -18.57
CA LEU A 59 1.12 6.38 -17.73
C LEU A 59 0.77 6.69 -16.27
N VAL A 60 -0.44 7.17 -15.95
CA VAL A 60 -0.89 7.33 -14.56
C VAL A 60 -0.88 5.99 -13.84
N GLN A 61 -1.45 4.94 -14.44
CA GLN A 61 -1.46 3.59 -13.87
C GLN A 61 -0.04 3.02 -13.76
N THR A 62 0.81 3.30 -14.75
CA THR A 62 2.22 2.89 -14.73
C THR A 62 2.97 3.60 -13.60
N SER A 63 2.79 4.91 -13.43
CA SER A 63 3.38 5.70 -12.35
C SER A 63 2.99 5.17 -10.97
N TRP A 64 1.75 4.68 -10.82
CA TRP A 64 1.29 4.03 -9.61
C TRP A 64 1.90 2.64 -9.39
N ALA A 65 2.00 1.81 -10.43
CA ALA A 65 2.40 0.41 -10.33
C ALA A 65 3.93 0.21 -10.21
N VAL A 66 4.73 1.04 -10.89
CA VAL A 66 6.18 0.90 -10.98
C VAL A 66 6.88 0.88 -9.61
N PRO A 67 6.56 1.78 -8.65
CA PRO A 67 7.19 1.72 -7.33
C PRO A 67 6.98 0.39 -6.62
N GLY A 68 5.75 -0.16 -6.68
CA GLY A 68 5.43 -1.46 -6.10
C GLY A 68 6.31 -2.58 -6.66
N PHE A 69 6.55 -2.57 -7.97
CA PHE A 69 7.40 -3.56 -8.64
C PHE A 69 8.90 -3.39 -8.33
N VAL A 70 9.40 -2.16 -8.43
CA VAL A 70 10.84 -1.87 -8.29
C VAL A 70 11.28 -1.91 -6.83
N LEU A 71 10.47 -1.40 -5.91
CA LEU A 71 10.83 -1.26 -4.50
C LEU A 71 10.41 -2.44 -3.63
N ALA A 72 9.59 -3.39 -4.13
CA ALA A 72 9.09 -4.51 -3.33
C ALA A 72 10.21 -5.28 -2.61
N LEU A 73 11.33 -5.52 -3.29
CA LEU A 73 12.49 -6.22 -2.72
C LEU A 73 13.28 -5.36 -1.71
N HIS A 74 13.27 -4.05 -1.87
CA HIS A 74 14.03 -3.11 -1.03
C HIS A 74 13.21 -2.60 0.15
N ALA A 75 11.88 -2.51 0.01
CA ALA A 75 10.98 -1.99 1.02
C ALA A 75 11.02 -2.81 2.33
N GLY A 76 11.19 -4.13 2.24
CA GLY A 76 11.40 -5.00 3.39
C GLY A 76 12.65 -4.63 4.18
N ALA A 77 13.76 -4.40 3.49
CA ALA A 77 15.02 -3.99 4.10
C ALA A 77 14.92 -2.64 4.83
N PHE A 78 14.21 -1.67 4.26
CA PHE A 78 13.93 -0.39 4.92
C PHE A 78 13.08 -0.55 6.19
N ALA A 79 12.08 -1.44 6.16
CA ALA A 79 11.23 -1.70 7.32
C ALA A 79 11.99 -2.33 8.51
N ASP A 80 13.09 -3.04 8.25
CA ASP A 80 13.92 -3.66 9.28
C ASP A 80 14.95 -2.69 9.89
N MET A 81 15.29 -1.60 9.17
CA MET A 81 16.28 -0.60 9.62
C MET A 81 15.68 0.52 10.47
N VAL A 82 14.39 0.75 10.40
CA VAL A 82 13.72 1.88 11.06
C VAL A 82 12.61 1.36 11.97
N GLU A 83 12.39 2.05 13.08
CA GLU A 83 11.23 1.77 13.95
C GLU A 83 9.94 1.82 13.09
N ARG A 84 9.20 0.71 13.04
CA ARG A 84 8.02 0.51 12.17
C ARG A 84 7.00 1.64 12.29
N ARG A 85 6.70 2.06 13.53
CA ARG A 85 5.80 3.18 13.81
C ARG A 85 6.30 4.49 13.18
N ARG A 86 7.60 4.77 13.29
CA ARG A 86 8.21 5.98 12.72
C ARG A 86 8.22 5.94 11.21
N LEU A 87 8.52 4.78 10.62
CA LEU A 87 8.50 4.59 9.16
C LEU A 87 7.10 4.84 8.62
N ILE A 88 6.07 4.22 9.20
CA ILE A 88 4.67 4.46 8.80
C ILE A 88 4.32 5.94 8.96
N ALA A 89 4.68 6.58 10.07
CA ALA A 89 4.35 7.98 10.28
C ALA A 89 4.99 8.89 9.21
N ILE A 90 6.26 8.69 8.88
CA ILE A 90 6.97 9.49 7.86
C ILE A 90 6.32 9.28 6.48
N THR A 91 6.09 8.05 6.09
CA THR A 91 5.51 7.73 4.77
C THR A 91 4.07 8.23 4.64
N GLN A 92 3.27 8.16 5.71
CA GLN A 92 1.90 8.70 5.71
C GLN A 92 1.87 10.24 5.68
N VAL A 93 2.82 10.92 6.35
CA VAL A 93 2.95 12.39 6.23
C VAL A 93 3.36 12.77 4.80
N LEU A 94 4.29 12.03 4.20
CA LEU A 94 4.70 12.27 2.81
C LEU A 94 3.52 12.10 1.85
N ALA A 95 2.78 10.98 1.95
CA ALA A 95 1.60 10.73 1.14
C ALA A 95 0.52 11.82 1.32
N LEU A 96 0.28 12.24 2.57
CA LEU A 96 -0.64 13.33 2.89
C LEU A 96 -0.24 14.64 2.21
N VAL A 97 1.03 15.05 2.33
CA VAL A 97 1.52 16.30 1.72
C VAL A 97 1.40 16.26 0.20
N ILE A 98 1.73 15.13 -0.42
CA ILE A 98 1.59 14.94 -1.87
C ILE A 98 0.11 15.03 -2.28
N ALA A 99 -0.78 14.30 -1.60
CA ALA A 99 -2.20 14.29 -1.93
C ALA A 99 -2.84 15.67 -1.74
N VAL A 100 -2.50 16.40 -0.67
CA VAL A 100 -2.93 17.81 -0.48
C VAL A 100 -2.39 18.69 -1.61
N GLY A 101 -1.11 18.54 -1.95
CA GLY A 101 -0.48 19.33 -3.02
C GLY A 101 -1.17 19.12 -4.37
N LEU A 102 -1.43 17.86 -4.76
CA LEU A 102 -2.17 17.52 -5.98
C LEU A 102 -3.60 18.08 -5.94
N GLY A 103 -4.28 17.95 -4.79
CA GLY A 103 -5.62 18.48 -4.62
C GLY A 103 -5.69 19.99 -4.77
N VAL A 104 -4.78 20.73 -4.14
CA VAL A 104 -4.71 22.21 -4.25
C VAL A 104 -4.40 22.63 -5.68
N LEU A 105 -3.41 22.01 -6.33
CA LEU A 105 -3.04 22.32 -7.70
C LEU A 105 -4.19 22.07 -8.68
N GLU A 106 -4.93 20.97 -8.51
CA GLU A 106 -6.10 20.66 -9.32
C GLU A 106 -7.22 21.70 -9.11
N MET A 107 -7.55 22.02 -7.84
CA MET A 107 -8.61 22.97 -7.51
C MET A 107 -8.28 24.41 -7.95
N THR A 108 -7.00 24.75 -8.07
CA THR A 108 -6.54 26.07 -8.55
C THR A 108 -6.28 26.13 -10.05
N GLY A 109 -6.49 25.02 -10.79
CA GLY A 109 -6.24 24.94 -12.23
C GLY A 109 -4.76 24.98 -12.61
N ASN A 110 -3.85 24.73 -11.66
CA ASN A 110 -2.40 24.74 -11.88
C ASN A 110 -1.78 23.33 -11.95
N LEU A 111 -2.60 22.27 -11.97
CA LEU A 111 -2.12 20.91 -12.11
C LEU A 111 -1.64 20.67 -13.53
N GLY A 112 -0.40 20.25 -13.69
CA GLY A 112 0.17 19.86 -14.98
C GLY A 112 0.38 18.35 -15.09
N VAL A 113 0.48 17.84 -16.33
CA VAL A 113 0.71 16.42 -16.66
C VAL A 113 1.89 15.85 -15.86
N THR A 114 3.04 16.50 -15.90
CA THR A 114 4.26 16.05 -15.20
C THR A 114 4.07 16.04 -13.69
N THR A 115 3.42 17.06 -13.13
CA THR A 115 3.18 17.18 -11.69
C THR A 115 2.27 16.06 -11.20
N LEU A 116 1.23 15.73 -11.96
CA LEU A 116 0.32 14.62 -11.65
C LEU A 116 1.04 13.27 -11.68
N LEU A 117 1.82 12.99 -12.73
CA LEU A 117 2.58 11.74 -12.85
C LEU A 117 3.61 11.59 -11.71
N VAL A 118 4.39 12.65 -11.45
CA VAL A 118 5.41 12.64 -10.39
C VAL A 118 4.77 12.52 -9.01
N GLY A 119 3.69 13.26 -8.74
CA GLY A 119 2.97 13.19 -7.48
C GLY A 119 2.39 11.79 -7.23
N THR A 120 1.70 11.20 -8.22
CA THR A 120 1.16 9.84 -8.14
C THR A 120 2.27 8.81 -7.93
N PHE A 121 3.40 8.95 -8.62
CA PHE A 121 4.57 8.09 -8.43
C PHE A 121 5.13 8.18 -7.01
N LEU A 122 5.35 9.39 -6.50
CA LEU A 122 5.91 9.61 -5.16
C LEU A 122 4.96 9.14 -4.05
N GLU A 123 3.66 9.30 -4.22
CA GLU A 123 2.66 8.76 -3.28
C GLU A 123 2.72 7.23 -3.26
N SER A 124 2.79 6.58 -4.41
CA SER A 124 2.95 5.13 -4.52
C SER A 124 4.27 4.65 -3.89
N VAL A 125 5.38 5.37 -4.06
CA VAL A 125 6.65 5.11 -3.36
C VAL A 125 6.47 5.12 -1.85
N ALA A 126 5.82 6.15 -1.31
CA ALA A 126 5.59 6.28 0.12
C ALA A 126 4.78 5.10 0.67
N LEU A 127 3.69 4.72 0.00
CA LEU A 127 2.82 3.61 0.40
C LEU A 127 3.50 2.24 0.24
N THR A 128 4.31 2.07 -0.80
CA THR A 128 5.09 0.83 -1.01
C THR A 128 6.11 0.62 0.11
N ILE A 129 6.80 1.67 0.54
CA ILE A 129 7.77 1.60 1.66
C ILE A 129 7.04 1.33 2.99
N ALA A 130 5.82 1.83 3.16
CA ALA A 130 5.02 1.61 4.36
C ALA A 130 4.52 0.16 4.51
N ALA A 131 4.23 -0.52 3.39
CA ALA A 131 3.54 -1.80 3.37
C ALA A 131 4.19 -2.88 4.25
N PRO A 132 5.51 -3.18 4.19
CA PRO A 132 6.13 -4.19 5.04
C PRO A 132 6.11 -3.79 6.53
N ALA A 133 6.15 -2.49 6.86
CA ALA A 133 6.03 -2.04 8.23
C ALA A 133 4.63 -2.30 8.81
N PHE A 134 3.56 -2.12 8.02
CA PHE A 134 2.20 -2.51 8.41
C PHE A 134 2.08 -4.02 8.60
N MET A 135 2.60 -4.82 7.66
CA MET A 135 2.59 -6.28 7.78
C MET A 135 3.31 -6.77 9.03
N ALA A 136 4.43 -6.13 9.39
CA ALA A 136 5.21 -6.48 10.56
C ALA A 136 4.58 -6.00 11.90
N LEU A 137 3.66 -5.04 11.88
CA LEU A 137 2.88 -4.63 13.06
C LEU A 137 1.77 -5.62 13.39
N THR A 138 1.15 -6.24 12.40
CA THR A 138 0.00 -7.14 12.57
C THR A 138 0.25 -8.24 13.61
N PRO A 139 1.36 -9.03 13.55
CA PRO A 139 1.67 -10.04 14.56
C PRO A 139 1.82 -9.49 15.98
N GLN A 140 2.36 -8.27 16.08
CA GLN A 140 2.59 -7.63 17.39
C GLN A 140 1.29 -7.16 18.06
N LEU A 141 0.26 -6.91 17.27
CA LEU A 141 -1.04 -6.44 17.74
C LEU A 141 -1.98 -7.61 18.09
N VAL A 142 -2.00 -8.67 17.26
CA VAL A 142 -3.00 -9.74 17.38
C VAL A 142 -2.46 -11.04 17.97
N GLY A 143 -1.13 -11.17 18.08
CA GLY A 143 -0.49 -12.43 18.45
C GLY A 143 -0.54 -13.47 17.32
N THR A 144 0.26 -14.54 17.48
CA THR A 144 0.43 -15.58 16.45
C THR A 144 -0.84 -16.37 16.17
N GLN A 145 -1.72 -16.55 17.19
CA GLN A 145 -2.95 -17.31 17.11
C GLN A 145 -4.01 -16.70 16.17
N PHE A 146 -3.95 -15.40 15.88
CA PHE A 146 -4.93 -14.71 15.04
C PHE A 146 -4.36 -14.18 13.73
N LEU A 147 -3.14 -14.56 13.35
CA LEU A 147 -2.46 -14.05 12.16
C LEU A 147 -3.20 -14.33 10.86
N SER A 148 -3.68 -15.57 10.70
CA SER A 148 -4.42 -15.97 9.48
C SER A 148 -5.68 -15.13 9.30
N GLN A 149 -6.44 -14.92 10.38
CA GLN A 149 -7.66 -14.11 10.38
C GLN A 149 -7.32 -12.62 10.11
N ALA A 150 -6.24 -12.09 10.70
CA ALA A 150 -5.82 -10.71 10.49
C ALA A 150 -5.42 -10.44 9.03
N PHE A 151 -4.65 -11.33 8.42
CA PHE A 151 -4.31 -11.20 6.99
C PHE A 151 -5.54 -11.41 6.07
N GLY A 152 -6.48 -12.26 6.48
CA GLY A 152 -7.78 -12.37 5.81
C GLY A 152 -8.56 -11.05 5.84
N LEU A 153 -8.62 -10.40 7.01
CA LEU A 153 -9.27 -9.09 7.17
C LEU A 153 -8.58 -7.98 6.35
N ASP A 154 -7.24 -8.00 6.25
CA ASP A 154 -6.50 -7.09 5.37
C ASP A 154 -6.88 -7.28 3.90
N SER A 155 -7.04 -8.52 3.47
CA SER A 155 -7.50 -8.83 2.10
C SER A 155 -8.93 -8.34 1.87
N VAL A 156 -9.82 -8.54 2.84
CA VAL A 156 -11.20 -8.02 2.80
C VAL A 156 -11.18 -6.49 2.70
N SER A 157 -10.37 -5.81 3.51
CA SER A 157 -10.21 -4.35 3.46
C SER A 157 -9.81 -3.86 2.07
N ARG A 158 -8.80 -4.48 1.46
CA ARG A 158 -8.35 -4.12 0.11
C ARG A 158 -9.41 -4.39 -0.96
N ASN A 159 -10.10 -5.52 -0.91
CA ASN A 159 -11.14 -5.85 -1.87
C ASN A 159 -12.35 -4.90 -1.76
N ILE A 160 -12.77 -4.55 -0.55
CA ILE A 160 -13.80 -3.53 -0.33
C ILE A 160 -13.36 -2.19 -0.94
N ALA A 161 -12.13 -1.76 -0.65
CA ALA A 161 -11.60 -0.51 -1.14
C ALA A 161 -11.51 -0.47 -2.68
N GLN A 162 -11.07 -1.57 -3.30
CA GLN A 162 -10.99 -1.72 -4.75
C GLN A 162 -12.36 -1.67 -5.42
N SER A 163 -13.39 -2.21 -4.77
CA SER A 163 -14.76 -2.23 -5.33
C SER A 163 -15.50 -0.91 -5.09
N VAL A 164 -15.38 -0.34 -3.88
CA VAL A 164 -16.15 0.85 -3.46
C VAL A 164 -15.43 2.16 -3.82
N GLY A 165 -14.09 2.17 -3.78
CA GLY A 165 -13.29 3.37 -4.04
C GLY A 165 -13.59 4.03 -5.38
N PRO A 166 -13.54 3.30 -6.51
CA PRO A 166 -13.86 3.88 -7.82
C PRO A 166 -15.26 4.47 -7.91
N ALA A 167 -16.26 3.80 -7.33
CA ALA A 167 -17.64 4.30 -7.32
C ALA A 167 -17.78 5.60 -6.52
N LEU A 168 -17.13 5.67 -5.34
CA LEU A 168 -17.10 6.88 -4.53
C LEU A 168 -16.33 8.00 -5.23
N ALA A 169 -15.21 7.70 -5.88
CA ALA A 169 -14.46 8.69 -6.66
C ALA A 169 -15.33 9.29 -7.76
N GLY A 170 -16.00 8.45 -8.56
CA GLY A 170 -16.91 8.90 -9.61
C GLY A 170 -18.05 9.76 -9.06
N ALA A 171 -18.65 9.38 -7.95
CA ALA A 171 -19.69 10.17 -7.29
C ALA A 171 -19.15 11.54 -6.84
N VAL A 172 -18.00 11.60 -6.17
CA VAL A 172 -17.41 12.88 -5.74
C VAL A 172 -17.06 13.75 -6.93
N ILE A 173 -16.44 13.21 -7.98
CA ILE A 173 -16.05 13.95 -9.19
C ILE A 173 -17.29 14.53 -9.89
N ALA A 174 -18.38 13.77 -9.96
CA ALA A 174 -19.62 14.21 -10.61
C ALA A 174 -20.25 15.47 -9.97
N PHE A 175 -20.05 15.65 -8.65
CA PHE A 175 -20.59 16.82 -7.92
C PHE A 175 -19.54 17.91 -7.67
N THR A 176 -18.26 17.62 -7.87
CA THR A 176 -17.16 18.55 -7.56
C THR A 176 -16.08 18.54 -8.65
N ASN A 177 -14.89 18.04 -8.32
CA ASN A 177 -13.74 17.89 -9.21
C ASN A 177 -12.77 16.81 -8.69
N PRO A 178 -11.79 16.36 -9.48
CA PRO A 178 -10.78 15.40 -9.02
C PRO A 178 -9.97 15.87 -7.81
N GLY A 179 -9.74 17.19 -7.66
CA GLY A 179 -9.01 17.78 -6.54
C GLY A 179 -9.65 17.48 -5.18
N ALA A 180 -10.99 17.48 -5.12
CA ALA A 180 -11.70 17.10 -3.90
C ALA A 180 -11.41 15.65 -3.49
N VAL A 181 -11.26 14.74 -4.44
CA VAL A 181 -10.90 13.34 -4.17
C VAL A 181 -9.48 13.23 -3.61
N PHE A 182 -8.51 13.98 -4.15
CA PHE A 182 -7.15 14.02 -3.61
C PHE A 182 -7.13 14.52 -2.16
N VAL A 183 -7.92 15.55 -1.84
CA VAL A 183 -8.06 16.07 -0.46
C VAL A 183 -8.70 15.03 0.46
N LEU A 184 -9.75 14.33 0.01
CA LEU A 184 -10.38 13.24 0.79
C LEU A 184 -9.39 12.11 1.07
N ASN A 185 -8.57 11.73 0.09
CA ASN A 185 -7.50 10.77 0.29
C ASN A 185 -6.49 11.27 1.32
N ALA A 186 -6.07 12.53 1.24
CA ALA A 186 -5.18 13.15 2.22
C ALA A 186 -5.74 13.06 3.66
N VAL A 187 -7.04 13.37 3.84
CA VAL A 187 -7.72 13.24 5.14
C VAL A 187 -7.68 11.80 5.66
N SER A 188 -7.77 10.80 4.78
CA SER A 188 -7.69 9.39 5.18
C SER A 188 -6.35 9.02 5.83
N PHE A 189 -5.23 9.60 5.37
CA PHE A 189 -3.90 9.41 5.95
C PHE A 189 -3.79 9.99 7.37
N VAL A 190 -4.53 11.07 7.68
CA VAL A 190 -4.59 11.62 9.04
C VAL A 190 -5.16 10.58 10.01
N GLY A 191 -6.16 9.81 9.59
CA GLY A 191 -6.73 8.71 10.39
C GLY A 191 -5.67 7.69 10.81
N ILE A 192 -4.83 7.26 9.88
CA ILE A 192 -3.70 6.36 10.17
C ILE A 192 -2.71 7.01 11.13
N LEU A 193 -2.34 8.28 10.90
CA LEU A 193 -1.38 9.00 11.75
C LEU A 193 -1.87 9.10 13.20
N ILE A 194 -3.17 9.35 13.42
CA ILE A 194 -3.77 9.39 14.76
C ILE A 194 -3.65 8.04 15.46
N VAL A 195 -3.96 6.96 14.75
CA VAL A 195 -3.89 5.60 15.32
C VAL A 195 -2.45 5.20 15.60
N VAL A 196 -1.55 5.41 14.64
CA VAL A 196 -0.13 5.05 14.76
C VAL A 196 0.54 5.80 15.92
N ARG A 197 0.16 7.06 16.20
CA ARG A 197 0.64 7.80 17.37
C ARG A 197 0.27 7.15 18.70
N LYS A 198 -0.86 6.45 18.77
CA LYS A 198 -1.34 5.76 19.98
C LYS A 198 -0.74 4.37 20.15
N LEU A 199 -0.06 3.81 19.13
CA LEU A 199 0.59 2.51 19.22
C LEU A 199 1.77 2.55 20.19
N PRO A 200 1.99 1.50 21.00
CA PRO A 200 3.18 1.39 21.84
C PRO A 200 4.45 1.36 20.96
N LYS A 201 5.57 1.74 21.55
CA LYS A 201 6.86 1.55 20.92
C LYS A 201 7.18 0.06 20.95
N PHE A 202 7.26 -0.56 19.79
CA PHE A 202 7.70 -1.94 19.66
C PHE A 202 9.21 -1.96 19.50
N THR A 203 9.87 -2.81 20.28
CA THR A 203 11.33 -2.98 20.19
C THR A 203 11.63 -3.67 18.85
N THR A 204 12.17 -2.93 17.92
CA THR A 204 12.70 -3.51 16.67
C THR A 204 14.08 -4.06 17.03
N GLN A 205 14.29 -5.37 16.88
CA GLN A 205 15.66 -5.89 16.82
C GLN A 205 16.26 -5.39 15.50
N VAL A 206 17.02 -4.33 15.57
CA VAL A 206 17.76 -3.80 14.43
C VAL A 206 18.87 -4.79 14.11
N GLU A 207 18.62 -5.73 13.20
CA GLU A 207 19.72 -6.49 12.61
C GLU A 207 20.54 -5.54 11.74
N SER A 208 21.86 -5.59 11.99
CA SER A 208 22.82 -4.66 11.37
C SER A 208 22.68 -4.60 9.85
N ALA A 209 22.63 -3.40 9.30
CA ALA A 209 22.48 -3.10 7.87
C ALA A 209 23.48 -3.84 6.96
N SER A 210 24.61 -4.30 7.48
CA SER A 210 25.60 -5.11 6.76
C SER A 210 25.08 -6.50 6.34
N LYS A 211 24.12 -7.07 7.08
CA LYS A 211 23.52 -8.38 6.74
C LYS A 211 22.53 -8.27 5.58
N ILE A 212 21.87 -7.12 5.41
CA ILE A 212 20.76 -6.96 4.45
C ILE A 212 21.27 -6.99 3.01
N ASN A 213 22.38 -6.32 2.71
CA ASN A 213 23.00 -6.39 1.38
C ASN A 213 23.47 -7.81 1.02
N HIS A 214 23.90 -8.61 2.01
CA HIS A 214 24.21 -10.02 1.81
C HIS A 214 22.95 -10.85 1.54
N VAL A 215 21.87 -10.65 2.31
CA VAL A 215 20.61 -11.41 2.16
C VAL A 215 19.94 -11.11 0.82
N ILE A 216 19.92 -9.83 0.38
CA ILE A 216 19.36 -9.47 -0.94
C ILE A 216 20.22 -10.06 -2.07
N LYS A 217 21.54 -9.94 -1.98
CA LYS A 217 22.47 -10.48 -2.97
C LYS A 217 22.40 -12.00 -3.04
N ASP A 218 22.31 -12.65 -1.91
CA ASP A 218 22.18 -14.11 -1.79
C ASP A 218 20.78 -14.57 -2.24
N GLY A 219 19.71 -13.83 -1.93
CA GLY A 219 18.36 -14.09 -2.41
C GLY A 219 18.25 -14.01 -3.94
N ILE A 220 18.75 -12.93 -4.55
CA ILE A 220 18.79 -12.80 -6.02
C ILE A 220 19.65 -13.91 -6.63
N LYS A 221 20.82 -14.18 -6.07
CA LYS A 221 21.73 -15.23 -6.53
C LYS A 221 21.09 -16.63 -6.41
N HIS A 222 20.29 -16.85 -5.37
CA HIS A 222 19.55 -18.09 -5.18
C HIS A 222 18.44 -18.28 -6.21
N VAL A 223 17.65 -17.23 -6.49
CA VAL A 223 16.59 -17.24 -7.54
C VAL A 223 17.20 -17.50 -8.92
N VAL A 224 18.30 -16.82 -9.26
CA VAL A 224 18.97 -16.98 -10.56
C VAL A 224 19.62 -18.36 -10.70
N ARG A 225 20.16 -18.92 -9.62
CA ARG A 225 20.84 -20.23 -9.62
C ARG A 225 19.88 -21.41 -9.55
N THR A 226 18.71 -21.24 -8.98
CA THR A 226 17.72 -22.33 -8.86
C THR A 226 16.83 -22.35 -10.10
N ALA A 227 17.05 -23.33 -10.99
CA ALA A 227 16.35 -23.44 -12.28
C ALA A 227 14.81 -23.40 -12.13
N GLN A 228 14.27 -23.99 -11.05
CA GLN A 228 12.83 -23.97 -10.77
C GLN A 228 12.31 -22.57 -10.45
N LEU A 229 13.01 -21.79 -9.61
CA LEU A 229 12.62 -20.43 -9.25
C LEU A 229 12.75 -19.47 -10.43
N ARG A 230 13.80 -19.62 -11.23
CA ARG A 230 14.00 -18.87 -12.47
C ARG A 230 12.89 -19.13 -13.47
N ASN A 231 12.48 -20.40 -13.66
CA ASN A 231 11.38 -20.74 -14.56
C ASN A 231 10.04 -20.21 -14.07
N ILE A 232 9.78 -20.20 -12.77
CA ILE A 232 8.57 -19.59 -12.19
C ILE A 232 8.58 -18.08 -12.40
N ALA A 233 9.70 -17.40 -12.14
CA ALA A 233 9.86 -15.98 -12.35
C ALA A 233 9.68 -15.59 -13.84
N MET A 234 10.25 -16.36 -14.77
CA MET A 234 10.06 -16.14 -16.21
C MET A 234 8.61 -16.35 -16.65
N ARG A 235 7.94 -17.39 -16.15
CA ARG A 235 6.52 -17.64 -16.46
C ARG A 235 5.63 -16.53 -15.92
N LEU A 236 5.87 -16.06 -14.70
CA LEU A 236 5.16 -14.90 -14.13
C LEU A 236 5.38 -13.63 -14.94
N ALA A 237 6.61 -13.35 -15.36
CA ALA A 237 6.94 -12.20 -16.20
C ALA A 237 6.24 -12.27 -17.58
N LEU A 238 6.19 -13.47 -18.20
CA LEU A 238 5.49 -13.69 -19.46
C LEU A 238 3.97 -13.52 -19.32
N VAL A 239 3.37 -14.05 -18.26
CA VAL A 239 1.93 -13.90 -17.99
C VAL A 239 1.58 -12.43 -17.73
N LEU A 240 2.36 -11.73 -16.91
CA LEU A 240 2.16 -10.31 -16.64
C LEU A 240 2.37 -9.44 -17.88
N GLY A 241 3.37 -9.77 -18.71
CA GLY A 241 3.60 -9.09 -19.98
C GLY A 241 2.48 -9.34 -21.01
N ALA A 242 1.98 -10.57 -21.09
CA ALA A 242 0.87 -10.92 -21.97
C ALA A 242 -0.46 -10.27 -21.53
N THR A 243 -0.73 -10.21 -20.23
CA THR A 243 -1.93 -9.52 -19.72
C THR A 243 -1.85 -8.00 -19.90
N ALA A 244 -0.66 -7.41 -19.82
CA ALA A 244 -0.47 -5.99 -20.10
C ALA A 244 -0.68 -5.66 -21.60
N SER A 245 -0.29 -6.55 -22.50
CA SER A 245 -0.48 -6.35 -23.95
C SER A 245 -1.91 -6.63 -24.44
N LEU A 246 -2.73 -7.35 -23.68
CA LEU A 246 -4.14 -7.61 -24.01
C LEU A 246 -5.09 -6.47 -23.54
N ASN A 247 -4.60 -5.58 -22.66
CA ASN A 247 -5.35 -4.42 -22.15
C ASN A 247 -4.92 -3.09 -22.81
N SER A 248 -4.03 -3.12 -23.79
CA SER A 248 -3.64 -2.00 -24.64
C SER A 248 -4.33 -2.09 -26.01
#